data_0f0a7dd170ac9855e39d1cfd03864641
#
_entry.id   0f0a7dd170ac9855e39d1cfd03864641
#
_cell.length_a   1.000
_cell.length_b   1.000
_cell.length_c   1.000
_cell.angle_alpha   90.00
_cell.angle_beta   90.00
_cell.angle_gamma   90.00
#
_symmetry.space_group_name_H-M   'P 1'
#
loop_
_entity.id
_entity.type
_entity.pdbx_description
1 polymer ?
#
loop_
_entity_poly.entity_id
_entity_poly.type
_entity_poly.pdbx_seq_one_letter_code
_entity_poly.pdbx_strand_id
1 'polypeptide(L)'
;MHIGIDLDGTVTDPQSCFHYMNDALGYAIDYHQATEYELHTYTDMTQEAFWRFMIEQGHEEAIYRSSLPHSEVNDVLWHMRKAHRLHYVTARSEAVRAVTEEWIRQHELPLDSLIMTGSHDKVGVVKQLELDLFMEDRYENAISIHEQTTIPVLLFDAPYNRKPLPDGVKRITSWNEALHIVNRFETTKSITI
;
A
#
# COMPACT_ATOMS: atom_id res chain seq x y z
N MET A 1 -12.60 8.01 -12.29
CA MET A 1 -12.51 6.68 -11.65
C MET A 1 -12.42 6.84 -10.15
N HIS A 2 -12.84 5.83 -9.40
CA HIS A 2 -12.55 5.63 -8.00
C HIS A 2 -11.35 4.68 -7.88
N ILE A 3 -10.23 5.18 -7.34
CA ILE A 3 -8.97 4.44 -7.25
C ILE A 3 -8.69 4.11 -5.79
N GLY A 4 -8.60 2.83 -5.47
CA GLY A 4 -8.14 2.35 -4.16
C GLY A 4 -6.61 2.28 -4.12
N ILE A 5 -6.02 2.68 -3.01
CA ILE A 5 -4.57 2.77 -2.86
C ILE A 5 -4.20 2.26 -1.46
N ASP A 6 -3.36 1.23 -1.38
CA ASP A 6 -2.77 0.83 -0.11
C ASP A 6 -1.75 1.86 0.38
N LEU A 7 -1.46 1.86 1.67
CA LEU A 7 -0.47 2.78 2.25
C LEU A 7 0.92 2.14 2.39
N ASP A 8 1.02 1.06 3.15
CA ASP A 8 2.32 0.51 3.55
C ASP A 8 2.97 -0.28 2.41
N GLY A 9 4.15 0.15 1.97
CA GLY A 9 4.85 -0.43 0.81
C GLY A 9 4.34 0.04 -0.55
N THR A 10 3.24 0.78 -0.58
CA THR A 10 2.64 1.37 -1.79
C THR A 10 2.85 2.88 -1.81
N VAL A 11 2.17 3.63 -0.94
CA VAL A 11 2.38 5.09 -0.78
C VAL A 11 3.65 5.36 0.04
N THR A 12 3.88 4.58 1.10
CA THR A 12 5.17 4.63 1.81
C THR A 12 6.24 3.87 1.04
N ASP A 13 7.49 4.33 1.11
CA ASP A 13 8.64 3.57 0.63
C ASP A 13 8.73 2.26 1.41
N PRO A 14 8.67 1.09 0.73
CA PRO A 14 8.70 -0.21 1.39
C PRO A 14 9.97 -0.45 2.21
N GLN A 15 11.06 0.26 1.94
CA GLN A 15 12.29 0.17 2.73
C GLN A 15 12.18 0.81 4.12
N SER A 16 11.23 1.72 4.31
CA SER A 16 11.10 2.47 5.57
C SER A 16 10.90 1.56 6.79
N CYS A 17 10.08 0.51 6.66
CA CYS A 17 9.87 -0.42 7.76
C CYS A 17 11.13 -1.23 8.08
N PHE A 18 11.92 -1.62 7.08
CA PHE A 18 13.19 -2.34 7.26
C PHE A 18 14.26 -1.43 7.88
N HIS A 19 14.33 -0.17 7.46
CA HIS A 19 15.22 0.82 8.12
C HIS A 19 14.85 0.98 9.59
N TYR A 20 13.55 1.11 9.91
CA TYR A 20 13.11 1.18 11.30
C TYR A 20 13.50 -0.08 12.10
N MET A 21 13.29 -1.27 11.56
CA MET A 21 13.67 -2.54 12.19
C MET A 21 15.18 -2.58 12.48
N ASN A 22 15.99 -2.12 11.54
CA ASN A 22 17.44 -2.12 11.68
C ASN A 22 17.92 -1.05 12.68
N ASP A 23 17.47 0.19 12.54
CA ASP A 23 17.98 1.34 13.28
C ASP A 23 17.45 1.40 14.72
N ALA A 24 16.17 1.12 14.91
CA ALA A 24 15.52 1.23 16.21
C ALA A 24 15.52 -0.07 17.01
N LEU A 25 15.49 -1.23 16.35
CA LEU A 25 15.38 -2.54 16.99
C LEU A 25 16.65 -3.38 16.88
N GLY A 26 17.67 -2.90 16.15
CA GLY A 26 18.99 -3.53 16.06
C GLY A 26 19.05 -4.77 15.16
N TYR A 27 18.07 -4.95 14.25
CA TYR A 27 18.14 -6.00 13.23
C TYR A 27 19.13 -5.61 12.12
N ALA A 28 19.44 -6.57 11.24
CA ALA A 28 20.32 -6.35 10.08
C ALA A 28 19.68 -6.95 8.83
N ILE A 29 18.50 -6.45 8.46
CA ILE A 29 17.71 -6.96 7.35
C ILE A 29 18.06 -6.19 6.08
N ASP A 30 18.49 -6.90 5.05
CA ASP A 30 18.66 -6.34 3.71
C ASP A 30 17.32 -6.42 2.96
N TYR A 31 16.68 -5.28 2.72
CA TYR A 31 15.42 -5.20 1.98
C TYR A 31 15.48 -5.91 0.63
N HIS A 32 16.60 -5.80 -0.11
CA HIS A 32 16.70 -6.41 -1.43
C HIS A 32 16.74 -7.95 -1.40
N GLN A 33 16.99 -8.53 -0.24
CA GLN A 33 16.95 -9.98 0.03
C GLN A 33 15.70 -10.40 0.82
N ALA A 34 14.82 -9.44 1.16
CA ALA A 34 13.61 -9.71 1.93
C ALA A 34 12.52 -10.34 1.05
N THR A 35 12.45 -11.68 1.03
CA THR A 35 11.48 -12.45 0.23
C THR A 35 10.16 -12.73 0.95
N GLU A 36 10.07 -12.42 2.23
CA GLU A 36 8.86 -12.58 3.03
C GLU A 36 8.21 -11.23 3.32
N TYR A 37 6.89 -11.16 3.21
CA TYR A 37 6.13 -9.94 3.51
C TYR A 37 6.07 -9.64 5.00
N GLU A 38 5.90 -10.68 5.80
CA GLU A 38 5.66 -10.56 7.25
C GLU A 38 6.96 -10.25 8.00
N LEU A 39 7.06 -9.08 8.62
CA LEU A 39 8.28 -8.61 9.33
C LEU A 39 8.76 -9.56 10.43
N HIS A 40 7.86 -10.26 11.11
CA HIS A 40 8.24 -11.20 12.18
C HIS A 40 9.14 -12.33 11.68
N THR A 41 9.07 -12.69 10.40
CA THR A 41 9.90 -13.76 9.81
C THR A 41 11.40 -13.45 9.83
N TYR A 42 11.76 -12.18 10.00
CA TYR A 42 13.14 -11.72 10.16
C TYR A 42 13.58 -11.63 11.62
N THR A 43 12.79 -12.16 12.54
CA THR A 43 13.04 -12.16 13.98
C THR A 43 12.90 -13.58 14.54
N ASP A 44 13.32 -13.80 15.80
CA ASP A 44 13.10 -15.06 16.51
C ASP A 44 11.71 -15.13 17.18
N MET A 45 10.78 -14.22 16.82
CA MET A 45 9.46 -14.12 17.44
C MET A 45 8.39 -14.81 16.58
N THR A 46 7.36 -15.34 17.23
CA THR A 46 6.12 -15.68 16.54
C THR A 46 5.40 -14.39 16.11
N GLN A 47 4.53 -14.47 15.10
CA GLN A 47 3.76 -13.32 14.62
C GLN A 47 3.00 -12.62 15.76
N GLU A 48 2.35 -13.37 16.64
CA GLU A 48 1.62 -12.83 17.80
C GLU A 48 2.55 -12.11 18.79
N ALA A 49 3.70 -12.71 19.11
CA ALA A 49 4.66 -12.10 20.03
C ALA A 49 5.29 -10.84 19.44
N PHE A 50 5.58 -10.83 18.13
CA PHE A 50 6.12 -9.69 17.43
C PHE A 50 5.15 -8.50 17.45
N TRP A 51 3.88 -8.69 17.03
CA TRP A 51 2.92 -7.59 17.01
C TRP A 51 2.57 -7.11 18.41
N ARG A 52 2.50 -7.99 19.40
CA ARG A 52 2.34 -7.59 20.80
C ARG A 52 3.50 -6.69 21.24
N PHE A 53 4.74 -7.08 20.97
CA PHE A 53 5.92 -6.27 21.28
C PHE A 53 5.86 -4.90 20.58
N MET A 54 5.55 -4.88 19.27
CA MET A 54 5.46 -3.64 18.51
C MET A 54 4.42 -2.66 19.10
N ILE A 55 3.26 -3.18 19.50
CA ILE A 55 2.17 -2.36 20.07
C ILE A 55 2.54 -1.90 21.50
N GLU A 56 2.91 -2.82 22.40
CA GLU A 56 3.15 -2.49 23.81
C GLU A 56 4.34 -1.56 24.03
N GLN A 57 5.33 -1.59 23.15
CA GLN A 57 6.50 -0.71 23.21
C GLN A 57 6.35 0.57 22.36
N GLY A 58 5.22 0.77 21.70
CA GLY A 58 4.95 1.94 20.86
C GLY A 58 5.68 1.93 19.50
N HIS A 59 6.26 0.81 19.12
CA HIS A 59 6.99 0.68 17.84
C HIS A 59 6.03 0.72 16.64
N GLU A 60 4.78 0.24 16.80
CA GLU A 60 3.78 0.31 15.72
C GLU A 60 3.53 1.75 15.27
N GLU A 61 3.27 2.67 16.21
CA GLU A 61 3.08 4.09 15.86
C GLU A 61 4.37 4.72 15.34
N ALA A 62 5.51 4.36 15.94
CA ALA A 62 6.80 4.93 15.59
C ALA A 62 7.21 4.56 14.15
N ILE A 63 6.98 3.32 13.71
CA ILE A 63 7.26 2.89 12.33
C ILE A 63 6.40 3.64 11.33
N TYR A 64 5.09 3.83 11.62
CA TYR A 64 4.20 4.59 10.73
C TYR A 64 4.58 6.08 10.66
N ARG A 65 4.96 6.67 11.80
CA ARG A 65 5.37 8.07 11.88
C ARG A 65 6.69 8.35 11.14
N SER A 66 7.64 7.42 11.20
CA SER A 66 8.97 7.56 10.60
C SER A 66 9.04 7.15 9.12
N SER A 67 8.03 6.47 8.61
CA SER A 67 8.01 6.03 7.21
C SER A 67 8.08 7.22 6.25
N LEU A 68 8.89 7.09 5.22
CA LEU A 68 8.97 8.08 4.15
C LEU A 68 7.97 7.76 3.05
N PRO A 69 7.41 8.75 2.36
CA PRO A 69 6.63 8.50 1.16
C PRO A 69 7.54 7.95 0.06
N HIS A 70 6.99 7.09 -0.78
CA HIS A 70 7.67 6.62 -1.99
C HIS A 70 8.05 7.82 -2.88
N SER A 71 9.20 7.76 -3.54
CA SER A 71 9.61 8.81 -4.47
C SER A 71 8.51 9.06 -5.53
N GLU A 72 8.32 10.31 -5.92
CA GLU A 72 7.36 10.76 -6.93
C GLU A 72 5.86 10.61 -6.53
N VAL A 73 5.52 9.92 -5.43
CA VAL A 73 4.12 9.61 -5.08
C VAL A 73 3.27 10.87 -4.94
N ASN A 74 3.80 11.91 -4.32
CA ASN A 74 3.06 13.13 -4.04
C ASN A 74 2.60 13.81 -5.34
N ASP A 75 3.54 14.08 -6.25
CA ASP A 75 3.26 14.73 -7.53
C ASP A 75 2.26 13.92 -8.37
N VAL A 76 2.43 12.60 -8.39
CA VAL A 76 1.56 11.68 -9.15
C VAL A 76 0.15 11.66 -8.56
N LEU A 77 0.00 11.55 -7.24
CA LEU A 77 -1.32 11.52 -6.61
C LEU A 77 -2.06 12.85 -6.77
N TRP A 78 -1.38 13.98 -6.65
CA TRP A 78 -1.98 15.29 -6.94
C TRP A 78 -2.39 15.43 -8.42
N HIS A 79 -1.62 14.83 -9.33
CA HIS A 79 -2.01 14.79 -10.73
C HIS A 79 -3.27 13.93 -10.96
N MET A 80 -3.28 12.70 -10.40
CA MET A 80 -4.44 11.79 -10.52
C MET A 80 -5.71 12.38 -9.92
N ARG A 81 -5.61 13.09 -8.79
CA ARG A 81 -6.75 13.68 -8.10
C ARG A 81 -7.52 14.74 -8.92
N LYS A 82 -6.90 15.29 -9.95
CA LYS A 82 -7.57 16.26 -10.85
C LYS A 82 -8.75 15.64 -11.60
N ALA A 83 -8.69 14.33 -11.90
CA ALA A 83 -9.68 13.60 -12.68
C ALA A 83 -10.29 12.39 -11.96
N HIS A 84 -9.73 11.97 -10.82
CA HIS A 84 -10.10 10.75 -10.10
C HIS A 84 -10.40 11.04 -8.64
N ARG A 85 -11.10 10.10 -7.98
CA ARG A 85 -11.25 10.03 -6.53
C ARG A 85 -10.25 9.02 -5.97
N LEU A 86 -9.48 9.44 -4.96
CA LEU A 86 -8.42 8.63 -4.35
C LEU A 86 -8.86 8.18 -2.96
N HIS A 87 -8.89 6.87 -2.77
CA HIS A 87 -9.32 6.22 -1.53
C HIS A 87 -8.15 5.45 -0.94
N TYR A 88 -7.58 5.91 0.18
CA TYR A 88 -6.61 5.09 0.90
C TYR A 88 -7.33 3.98 1.65
N VAL A 89 -6.91 2.73 1.39
CA VAL A 89 -7.48 1.52 1.99
C VAL A 89 -6.35 0.72 2.60
N THR A 90 -6.14 0.82 3.89
CA THR A 90 -5.00 0.24 4.60
C THR A 90 -5.41 -0.85 5.59
N ALA A 91 -4.53 -1.83 5.80
CA ALA A 91 -4.69 -2.86 6.83
C ALA A 91 -4.43 -2.34 8.25
N ARG A 92 -3.93 -1.13 8.42
CA ARG A 92 -3.74 -0.51 9.73
C ARG A 92 -5.04 -0.52 10.54
N SER A 93 -4.92 -0.71 11.86
CA SER A 93 -6.07 -0.69 12.77
C SER A 93 -6.56 0.73 13.06
N GLU A 94 -7.82 0.88 13.47
CA GLU A 94 -8.38 2.17 13.91
C GLU A 94 -7.60 2.79 15.08
N ALA A 95 -6.91 1.99 15.90
CA ALA A 95 -6.11 2.49 17.02
C ALA A 95 -4.99 3.46 16.58
N VAL A 96 -4.47 3.31 15.36
CA VAL A 96 -3.40 4.16 14.80
C VAL A 96 -3.91 5.18 13.77
N ARG A 97 -5.23 5.48 13.78
CA ARG A 97 -5.82 6.46 12.86
C ARG A 97 -5.15 7.84 12.97
N ALA A 98 -4.98 8.33 14.19
CA ALA A 98 -4.44 9.68 14.41
C ALA A 98 -3.03 9.83 13.82
N VAL A 99 -2.14 8.86 14.03
CA VAL A 99 -0.78 8.91 13.47
C VAL A 99 -0.82 8.77 11.94
N THR A 100 -1.74 7.98 11.40
CA THR A 100 -1.89 7.80 9.94
C THR A 100 -2.37 9.09 9.27
N GLU A 101 -3.40 9.74 9.80
CA GLU A 101 -3.92 11.02 9.28
C GLU A 101 -2.88 12.15 9.41
N GLU A 102 -2.14 12.18 10.53
CA GLU A 102 -1.05 13.12 10.72
C GLU A 102 0.07 12.91 9.68
N TRP A 103 0.45 11.66 9.42
CA TRP A 103 1.46 11.31 8.43
C TRP A 103 1.02 11.76 7.02
N ILE A 104 -0.23 11.48 6.61
CA ILE A 104 -0.79 11.92 5.32
C ILE A 104 -0.72 13.45 5.20
N ARG A 105 -1.10 14.17 6.27
CA ARG A 105 -1.07 15.64 6.30
C ARG A 105 0.35 16.20 6.26
N GLN A 106 1.29 15.60 7.00
CA GLN A 106 2.71 16.05 7.03
C GLN A 106 3.39 15.92 5.67
N HIS A 107 3.03 14.88 4.93
CA HIS A 107 3.55 14.65 3.58
C HIS A 107 2.70 15.28 2.47
N GLU A 108 1.71 16.12 2.85
CA GLU A 108 0.86 16.87 1.91
C GLU A 108 0.19 15.99 0.85
N LEU A 109 -0.15 14.73 1.21
CA LEU A 109 -0.76 13.78 0.29
C LEU A 109 -2.25 14.10 0.09
N PRO A 110 -2.77 14.04 -1.15
CA PRO A 110 -4.19 14.28 -1.41
C PRO A 110 -5.04 13.14 -0.82
N LEU A 111 -6.13 13.50 -0.16
CA LEU A 111 -7.02 12.55 0.49
C LEU A 111 -8.48 12.86 0.14
N ASP A 112 -9.21 11.90 -0.43
CA ASP A 112 -10.66 11.95 -0.54
C ASP A 112 -11.32 11.08 0.54
N SER A 113 -10.76 9.90 0.85
CA SER A 113 -11.16 9.09 2.00
C SER A 113 -10.03 8.19 2.51
N LEU A 114 -10.06 7.89 3.82
CA LEU A 114 -9.18 6.92 4.48
C LEU A 114 -10.02 5.84 5.14
N ILE A 115 -9.85 4.60 4.67
CA ILE A 115 -10.50 3.41 5.23
C ILE A 115 -9.43 2.53 5.88
N MET A 116 -9.58 2.30 7.16
CA MET A 116 -8.71 1.45 7.95
C MET A 116 -9.44 0.14 8.24
N THR A 117 -8.98 -0.94 7.63
CA THR A 117 -9.69 -2.23 7.69
C THR A 117 -9.34 -3.05 8.93
N GLY A 118 -8.18 -2.77 9.56
CA GLY A 118 -7.65 -3.58 10.64
C GLY A 118 -7.28 -5.01 10.21
N SER A 119 -7.29 -5.29 8.93
CA SER A 119 -6.97 -6.59 8.34
C SER A 119 -6.52 -6.44 6.89
N HIS A 120 -5.91 -7.49 6.35
CA HIS A 120 -5.50 -7.50 4.93
C HIS A 120 -6.68 -7.75 3.96
N ASP A 121 -7.87 -8.13 4.44
CA ASP A 121 -9.05 -8.28 3.57
C ASP A 121 -9.63 -6.92 3.20
N LYS A 122 -9.43 -6.54 1.94
CA LYS A 122 -9.89 -5.27 1.36
C LYS A 122 -11.04 -5.45 0.37
N VAL A 123 -11.41 -6.69 0.03
CA VAL A 123 -12.42 -6.99 -1.01
C VAL A 123 -13.77 -6.36 -0.71
N GLY A 124 -14.20 -6.41 0.55
CA GLY A 124 -15.46 -5.77 0.98
C GLY A 124 -15.48 -4.27 0.71
N VAL A 125 -14.38 -3.58 1.02
CA VAL A 125 -14.22 -2.12 0.79
C VAL A 125 -14.20 -1.80 -0.70
N VAL A 126 -13.48 -2.60 -1.50
CA VAL A 126 -13.42 -2.43 -2.97
C VAL A 126 -14.83 -2.47 -3.58
N LYS A 127 -15.65 -3.44 -3.16
CA LYS A 127 -17.06 -3.57 -3.61
C LYS A 127 -17.93 -2.43 -3.11
N GLN A 128 -17.80 -2.05 -1.84
CA GLN A 128 -18.60 -1.00 -1.20
C GLN A 128 -18.37 0.38 -1.85
N LEU A 129 -17.12 0.70 -2.19
CA LEU A 129 -16.73 1.97 -2.81
C LEU A 129 -16.81 1.93 -4.34
N GLU A 130 -17.18 0.80 -4.93
CA GLU A 130 -17.25 0.60 -6.39
C GLU A 130 -15.95 1.05 -7.06
N LEU A 131 -14.81 0.57 -6.53
CA LEU A 131 -13.50 0.97 -7.04
C LEU A 131 -13.29 0.46 -8.47
N ASP A 132 -12.72 1.29 -9.32
CA ASP A 132 -12.40 0.97 -10.71
C ASP A 132 -11.00 0.34 -10.89
N LEU A 133 -10.09 0.60 -9.95
CA LEU A 133 -8.70 0.15 -9.97
C LEU A 133 -8.16 0.12 -8.53
N PHE A 134 -7.24 -0.79 -8.23
CA PHE A 134 -6.54 -0.83 -6.95
C PHE A 134 -5.02 -0.81 -7.14
N MET A 135 -4.29 -0.17 -6.20
CA MET A 135 -2.83 -0.14 -6.13
C MET A 135 -2.38 -0.77 -4.83
N GLU A 136 -1.47 -1.72 -4.90
CA GLU A 136 -1.08 -2.63 -3.82
C GLU A 136 0.39 -3.05 -3.95
N ASP A 137 1.03 -3.46 -2.86
CA ASP A 137 2.37 -4.09 -2.85
C ASP A 137 2.34 -5.55 -2.39
N ARG A 138 1.28 -5.97 -1.66
CA ARG A 138 1.12 -7.33 -1.19
C ARG A 138 0.49 -8.22 -2.25
N TYR A 139 1.21 -9.31 -2.62
CA TYR A 139 0.78 -10.25 -3.67
C TYR A 139 -0.61 -10.85 -3.39
N GLU A 140 -0.81 -11.39 -2.19
CA GLU A 140 -2.04 -12.08 -1.81
C GLU A 140 -3.27 -11.16 -1.86
N ASN A 141 -3.11 -9.90 -1.46
CA ASN A 141 -4.16 -8.88 -1.56
C ASN A 141 -4.49 -8.56 -3.01
N ALA A 142 -3.46 -8.34 -3.85
CA ALA A 142 -3.64 -8.03 -5.25
C ALA A 142 -4.41 -9.13 -5.99
N ILE A 143 -4.05 -10.39 -5.75
CA ILE A 143 -4.75 -11.55 -6.33
C ILE A 143 -6.18 -11.65 -5.82
N SER A 144 -6.39 -11.59 -4.50
CA SER A 144 -7.71 -11.69 -3.88
C SER A 144 -8.67 -10.59 -4.36
N ILE A 145 -8.19 -9.35 -4.45
CA ILE A 145 -8.98 -8.22 -4.98
C ILE A 145 -9.38 -8.51 -6.43
N HIS A 146 -8.42 -8.84 -7.30
CA HIS A 146 -8.72 -9.08 -8.71
C HIS A 146 -9.69 -10.25 -8.92
N GLU A 147 -9.42 -11.40 -8.30
CA GLU A 147 -10.25 -12.60 -8.47
C GLU A 147 -11.70 -12.43 -7.99
N GLN A 148 -11.91 -11.63 -6.93
CA GLN A 148 -13.25 -11.47 -6.33
C GLN A 148 -14.02 -10.23 -6.80
N THR A 149 -13.37 -9.31 -7.52
CA THR A 149 -13.99 -8.06 -7.98
C THR A 149 -13.84 -7.80 -9.47
N THR A 150 -12.92 -8.50 -10.13
CA THR A 150 -12.53 -8.35 -11.54
C THR A 150 -11.92 -6.98 -11.91
N ILE A 151 -11.73 -6.07 -10.94
CA ILE A 151 -11.05 -4.81 -11.24
C ILE A 151 -9.56 -5.04 -11.51
N PRO A 152 -8.91 -4.21 -12.34
CA PRO A 152 -7.46 -4.26 -12.52
C PRO A 152 -6.74 -3.85 -11.22
N VAL A 153 -5.59 -4.50 -10.96
CA VAL A 153 -4.72 -4.17 -9.84
C VAL A 153 -3.32 -3.86 -10.34
N LEU A 154 -2.75 -2.75 -9.88
CA LEU A 154 -1.35 -2.40 -10.07
C LEU A 154 -0.56 -2.83 -8.83
N LEU A 155 0.34 -3.80 -9.01
CA LEU A 155 1.17 -4.33 -7.94
C LEU A 155 2.55 -3.69 -7.99
N PHE A 156 2.92 -2.87 -7.01
CA PHE A 156 4.27 -2.30 -6.92
C PHE A 156 5.29 -3.41 -6.66
N ASP A 157 6.37 -3.42 -7.46
CA ASP A 157 7.42 -4.45 -7.36
C ASP A 157 8.16 -4.35 -6.02
N ALA A 158 8.19 -5.44 -5.31
CA ALA A 158 8.95 -5.61 -4.09
C ALA A 158 9.55 -7.02 -4.04
N PRO A 159 10.70 -7.24 -3.35
CA PRO A 159 11.34 -8.56 -3.31
C PRO A 159 10.42 -9.68 -2.82
N TYR A 160 9.53 -9.38 -1.89
CA TYR A 160 8.60 -10.32 -1.28
C TYR A 160 7.37 -10.68 -2.13
N ASN A 161 7.14 -9.99 -3.27
CA ASN A 161 5.94 -10.22 -4.07
C ASN A 161 6.20 -10.75 -5.49
N ARG A 162 7.44 -11.14 -5.82
CA ARG A 162 7.88 -11.55 -7.17
C ARG A 162 7.42 -12.96 -7.54
N LYS A 163 6.10 -13.18 -7.52
CA LYS A 163 5.42 -14.40 -7.99
C LYS A 163 4.78 -14.15 -9.36
N PRO A 164 4.45 -15.21 -10.16
CA PRO A 164 3.69 -15.05 -11.40
C PRO A 164 2.34 -14.38 -11.16
N LEU A 165 1.92 -13.51 -12.08
CA LEU A 165 0.67 -12.75 -11.97
C LEU A 165 -0.36 -13.23 -12.99
N PRO A 166 -1.65 -13.29 -12.65
CA PRO A 166 -2.73 -13.52 -13.60
C PRO A 166 -2.97 -12.28 -14.47
N ASP A 167 -3.69 -12.49 -15.58
CA ASP A 167 -4.21 -11.37 -16.37
C ASP A 167 -5.07 -10.46 -15.47
N GLY A 168 -4.92 -9.13 -15.63
CA GLY A 168 -5.63 -8.14 -14.82
C GLY A 168 -4.88 -7.66 -13.58
N VAL A 169 -3.81 -8.34 -13.16
CA VAL A 169 -2.86 -7.83 -12.16
C VAL A 169 -1.55 -7.49 -12.86
N LYS A 170 -1.15 -6.23 -12.82
CA LYS A 170 0.06 -5.76 -13.50
C LYS A 170 1.10 -5.29 -12.49
N ARG A 171 2.31 -5.89 -12.56
CA ARG A 171 3.47 -5.39 -11.79
C ARG A 171 3.97 -4.08 -12.40
N ILE A 172 4.25 -3.12 -11.52
CA ILE A 172 4.80 -1.81 -11.87
C ILE A 172 5.99 -1.49 -10.95
N THR A 173 6.86 -0.61 -11.41
CA THR A 173 8.11 -0.28 -10.70
C THR A 173 8.20 1.17 -10.25
N SER A 174 7.24 2.02 -10.62
CA SER A 174 7.24 3.43 -10.25
C SER A 174 5.84 4.04 -10.25
N TRP A 175 5.69 5.14 -9.54
CA TRP A 175 4.46 5.94 -9.56
C TRP A 175 4.19 6.59 -10.92
N ASN A 176 5.24 6.95 -11.67
CA ASN A 176 5.09 7.47 -13.04
C ASN A 176 4.54 6.39 -13.99
N GLU A 177 4.93 5.12 -13.83
CA GLU A 177 4.32 4.02 -14.58
C GLU A 177 2.83 3.86 -14.23
N ALA A 178 2.47 3.94 -12.93
CA ALA A 178 1.09 3.91 -12.48
C ALA A 178 0.26 5.02 -13.15
N LEU A 179 0.77 6.26 -13.14
CA LEU A 179 0.11 7.40 -13.79
C LEU A 179 -0.12 7.17 -15.28
N HIS A 180 0.92 6.67 -15.98
CA HIS A 180 0.80 6.38 -17.41
C HIS A 180 -0.32 5.37 -17.70
N ILE A 181 -0.42 4.32 -16.87
CA ILE A 181 -1.48 3.32 -17.02
C ILE A 181 -2.85 3.92 -16.75
N VAL A 182 -3.01 4.66 -15.65
CA VAL A 182 -4.28 5.32 -15.28
C VAL A 182 -4.78 6.23 -16.40
N ASN A 183 -3.91 7.05 -16.99
CA ASN A 183 -4.25 7.93 -18.11
C ASN A 183 -4.72 7.15 -19.37
N ARG A 184 -4.18 5.96 -19.61
CA ARG A 184 -4.63 5.11 -20.72
C ARG A 184 -6.03 4.52 -20.51
N PHE A 185 -6.39 4.17 -19.26
CA PHE A 185 -7.76 3.71 -18.96
C PHE A 185 -8.82 4.78 -19.28
N GLU A 186 -8.53 6.06 -19.04
CA GLU A 186 -9.43 7.16 -19.40
C GLU A 186 -9.66 7.23 -20.91
N THR A 187 -8.58 7.17 -21.69
CA THR A 187 -8.66 7.25 -23.15
C THR A 187 -9.49 6.12 -23.74
N THR A 188 -9.38 4.91 -23.20
CA THR A 188 -10.13 3.74 -23.67
C THR A 188 -11.62 3.82 -23.32
N LYS A 189 -11.99 4.33 -22.12
CA LYS A 189 -13.41 4.57 -21.75
C LYS A 189 -14.03 5.70 -22.57
N SER A 190 -13.25 6.68 -23.04
CA SER A 190 -13.73 7.84 -23.84
C SER A 190 -14.01 7.49 -25.33
N ILE A 191 -13.56 6.33 -25.83
CA ILE A 191 -13.75 5.91 -27.22
C ILE A 191 -15.04 5.06 -27.40
N THR A 192 -15.73 4.74 -26.31
CA THR A 192 -16.96 3.93 -26.34
C THR A 192 -18.22 4.81 -26.17
N ILE A 193 -18.37 5.85 -27.01
CA ILE A 193 -19.62 6.61 -27.19
C ILE A 193 -19.98 6.61 -28.67
#